data_807fa899606244a405e50a29e3f9754c
#
_entry.id   807fa899606244a405e50a29e3f9754c
#
_cell.length_a   1.000
_cell.length_b   1.000
_cell.length_c   1.000
_cell.angle_alpha   90.00
_cell.angle_beta   90.00
_cell.angle_gamma   90.00
#
_symmetry.space_group_name_H-M   'P 1'
#
loop_
_entity.id
_entity.type
_entity.pdbx_description
1 polymer ?
#
loop_
_entity_poly.entity_id
_entity_poly.type
_entity_poly.pdbx_seq_one_letter_code
_entity_poly.pdbx_strand_id
1 'polypeptide(L)'
;MHAVHPQALLARCLIALAGRIGFEPADIDDVIVGNGILSGDHGDDIARLSVLIAGWPETVPGMTLNRFCGSGQQAVTVAASSIAAGNEDLVIAGGVESMSRWGVATGISTIDGRNPNFRARYPTVPQGISADLIATLEGFNRETVDAYAAQSQSRAATAVDEGRFVRSLVDVPTPDGPVGRDEHPRPGTTTETLARLKPAFAEMGGTHAGGEQRTFDEICLERYPGIDHIDHVHHAGNSSGVVDGAAAVLVASSNWMHTQGATPRAQVRATAAIGSEPIIMLTAPGPAAQLCLERAGMTVADIDLWEVNEAFAAVPLKTIRDLDIDPEVVNVNGGAIALGHPIGATGAMLIGTLLDELERRDLTTGLVTMCTGGGMGTATIIERV
;
A
#
# COMPACT_ATOMS: atom_id res chain seq x y z
N MET A 1 -16.71 6.15 -7.76
CA MET A 1 -15.62 5.66 -8.65
C MET A 1 -15.97 4.38 -9.42
N HIS A 2 -16.90 3.53 -8.94
CA HIS A 2 -17.26 2.22 -9.56
C HIS A 2 -17.53 2.26 -11.09
N ALA A 3 -18.10 3.35 -11.62
CA ALA A 3 -18.35 3.51 -13.07
C ALA A 3 -17.06 3.71 -13.91
N VAL A 4 -15.93 4.03 -13.26
CA VAL A 4 -14.65 4.26 -13.96
C VAL A 4 -13.89 2.95 -14.11
N HIS A 5 -13.56 2.58 -15.35
CA HIS A 5 -12.76 1.39 -15.60
C HIS A 5 -11.34 1.57 -15.05
N PRO A 6 -10.70 0.56 -14.41
CA PRO A 6 -9.37 0.72 -13.81
C PRO A 6 -8.29 1.16 -14.82
N GLN A 7 -8.37 0.74 -16.08
CA GLN A 7 -7.49 1.23 -17.14
C GLN A 7 -7.64 2.75 -17.37
N ALA A 8 -8.88 3.26 -17.37
CA ALA A 8 -9.14 4.67 -17.52
C ALA A 8 -8.70 5.48 -16.27
N LEU A 9 -8.84 4.90 -15.08
CA LEU A 9 -8.38 5.50 -13.83
C LEU A 9 -6.84 5.68 -13.84
N LEU A 10 -6.10 4.65 -14.23
CA LEU A 10 -4.65 4.75 -14.38
C LEU A 10 -4.25 5.70 -15.50
N ALA A 11 -4.91 5.65 -16.65
CA ALA A 11 -4.65 6.57 -17.76
C ALA A 11 -4.77 8.05 -17.35
N ARG A 12 -5.70 8.38 -16.43
CA ARG A 12 -5.80 9.74 -15.87
C ARG A 12 -4.56 10.15 -15.10
N CYS A 13 -3.96 9.24 -14.32
CA CYS A 13 -2.72 9.50 -13.61
C CYS A 13 -1.55 9.71 -14.59
N LEU A 14 -1.46 8.90 -15.65
CA LEU A 14 -0.43 9.03 -16.69
C LEU A 14 -0.53 10.39 -17.38
N ILE A 15 -1.71 10.78 -17.87
CA ILE A 15 -1.95 12.07 -18.54
C ILE A 15 -1.64 13.23 -17.59
N ALA A 16 -2.08 13.16 -16.35
CA ALA A 16 -1.83 14.22 -15.37
C ALA A 16 -0.33 14.37 -15.05
N LEU A 17 0.39 13.25 -14.95
CA LEU A 17 1.83 13.25 -14.68
C LEU A 17 2.59 13.90 -15.86
N ALA A 18 2.30 13.53 -17.11
CA ALA A 18 2.89 14.15 -18.29
C ALA A 18 2.62 15.66 -18.35
N GLY A 19 1.37 16.04 -18.12
CA GLY A 19 0.99 17.47 -18.13
C GLY A 19 1.62 18.31 -17.02
N ARG A 20 1.90 17.71 -15.85
CA ARG A 20 2.53 18.39 -14.71
C ARG A 20 4.04 18.55 -14.85
N ILE A 21 4.70 17.54 -15.39
CA ILE A 21 6.18 17.51 -15.50
C ILE A 21 6.64 18.05 -16.86
N GLY A 22 5.85 17.85 -17.92
CA GLY A 22 6.15 18.36 -19.27
C GLY A 22 7.11 17.49 -20.06
N PHE A 23 7.13 16.17 -19.83
CA PHE A 23 7.87 15.23 -20.68
C PHE A 23 7.03 14.78 -21.89
N GLU A 24 7.70 14.37 -22.96
CA GLU A 24 7.04 13.78 -24.12
C GLU A 24 6.76 12.30 -23.86
N PRO A 25 5.52 11.80 -23.98
CA PRO A 25 5.21 10.40 -23.77
C PRO A 25 6.03 9.43 -24.61
N ALA A 26 6.50 9.85 -25.79
CA ALA A 26 7.35 9.03 -26.65
C ALA A 26 8.75 8.76 -26.09
N ASP A 27 9.19 9.52 -25.08
CA ASP A 27 10.49 9.37 -24.43
C ASP A 27 10.45 8.35 -23.28
N ILE A 28 9.26 7.82 -22.94
CA ILE A 28 9.10 6.82 -21.88
C ILE A 28 9.61 5.45 -22.37
N ASP A 29 10.58 4.91 -21.65
CA ASP A 29 11.14 3.59 -21.94
C ASP A 29 10.21 2.45 -21.49
N ASP A 30 9.56 2.59 -20.31
CA ASP A 30 8.57 1.62 -19.83
C ASP A 30 7.56 2.24 -18.85
N VAL A 31 6.40 1.59 -18.72
CA VAL A 31 5.36 1.89 -17.73
C VAL A 31 5.13 0.66 -16.86
N ILE A 32 5.64 0.67 -15.63
CA ILE A 32 5.60 -0.46 -14.71
C ILE A 32 4.52 -0.24 -13.66
N VAL A 33 3.51 -1.12 -13.64
CA VAL A 33 2.29 -0.93 -12.84
C VAL A 33 2.04 -2.09 -11.90
N GLY A 34 1.88 -1.78 -10.63
CA GLY A 34 1.40 -2.70 -9.62
C GLY A 34 -0.11 -2.93 -9.72
N ASN A 35 -0.54 -4.19 -9.68
CA ASN A 35 -1.93 -4.57 -9.56
C ASN A 35 -2.03 -5.84 -8.71
N GLY A 36 -2.90 -5.83 -7.70
CA GLY A 36 -3.04 -6.93 -6.75
C GLY A 36 -3.94 -8.06 -7.25
N ILE A 37 -4.90 -7.75 -8.11
CA ILE A 37 -5.84 -8.72 -8.69
C ILE A 37 -5.73 -8.73 -10.21
N LEU A 38 -5.18 -9.82 -10.75
CA LEU A 38 -4.93 -9.99 -12.18
C LEU A 38 -6.08 -10.75 -12.85
N SER A 39 -7.31 -10.24 -12.74
CA SER A 39 -8.50 -10.88 -13.31
C SER A 39 -9.62 -9.88 -13.60
N GLY A 40 -10.54 -10.24 -14.50
CA GLY A 40 -11.66 -9.39 -14.91
C GLY A 40 -11.16 -8.08 -15.51
N ASP A 41 -11.71 -6.94 -15.08
CA ASP A 41 -11.31 -5.60 -15.55
C ASP A 41 -9.86 -5.22 -15.22
N HIS A 42 -9.22 -5.95 -14.32
CA HIS A 42 -7.82 -5.80 -13.91
C HIS A 42 -6.90 -6.84 -14.60
N GLY A 43 -7.46 -7.70 -15.43
CA GLY A 43 -6.72 -8.74 -16.13
C GLY A 43 -5.80 -8.23 -17.22
N ASP A 44 -5.08 -9.16 -17.82
CA ASP A 44 -4.09 -8.90 -18.86
C ASP A 44 -2.98 -7.95 -18.40
N ASP A 45 -2.39 -7.20 -19.32
CA ASP A 45 -1.41 -6.17 -19.00
C ASP A 45 -2.08 -4.80 -18.88
N ILE A 46 -2.60 -4.49 -17.68
CA ILE A 46 -3.31 -3.23 -17.42
C ILE A 46 -2.40 -2.00 -17.62
N ALA A 47 -1.08 -2.13 -17.44
CA ALA A 47 -0.14 -1.04 -17.69
C ALA A 47 -0.16 -0.65 -19.16
N ARG A 48 0.06 -1.61 -20.05
CA ARG A 48 0.05 -1.39 -21.49
C ARG A 48 -1.31 -0.90 -21.99
N LEU A 49 -2.40 -1.49 -21.51
CA LEU A 49 -3.74 -1.07 -21.90
C LEU A 49 -4.05 0.38 -21.46
N SER A 50 -3.58 0.79 -20.31
CA SER A 50 -3.75 2.17 -19.82
C SER A 50 -2.93 3.19 -20.60
N VAL A 51 -1.74 2.83 -21.07
CA VAL A 51 -0.93 3.64 -22.00
C VAL A 51 -1.71 3.95 -23.28
N LEU A 52 -2.34 2.91 -23.88
CA LEU A 52 -3.15 3.07 -25.07
C LEU A 52 -4.43 3.90 -24.82
N ILE A 53 -5.10 3.71 -23.67
CA ILE A 53 -6.26 4.51 -23.24
C ILE A 53 -5.86 5.97 -23.02
N ALA A 54 -4.65 6.23 -22.53
CA ALA A 54 -4.12 7.59 -22.40
C ALA A 54 -3.87 8.29 -23.75
N GLY A 55 -3.97 7.55 -24.86
CA GLY A 55 -3.69 8.07 -26.21
C GLY A 55 -2.22 8.28 -26.48
N TRP A 56 -1.33 7.61 -25.74
CA TRP A 56 0.11 7.71 -25.91
C TRP A 56 0.59 6.88 -27.11
N PRO A 57 1.82 7.13 -27.62
CA PRO A 57 2.36 6.41 -28.77
C PRO A 57 2.37 4.89 -28.54
N GLU A 58 2.07 4.14 -29.61
CA GLU A 58 2.09 2.67 -29.57
C GLU A 58 3.49 2.08 -29.29
N THR A 59 4.52 2.88 -29.38
CA THR A 59 5.90 2.52 -29.07
C THR A 59 6.18 2.44 -27.56
N VAL A 60 5.35 3.06 -26.70
CA VAL A 60 5.54 3.03 -25.26
C VAL A 60 5.09 1.68 -24.71
N PRO A 61 5.96 0.85 -24.18
CA PRO A 61 5.60 -0.46 -23.62
C PRO A 61 4.90 -0.32 -22.26
N GLY A 62 4.53 -1.43 -21.67
CA GLY A 62 4.00 -1.47 -20.32
C GLY A 62 4.14 -2.86 -19.73
N MET A 63 4.34 -2.95 -18.44
CA MET A 63 4.43 -4.20 -17.69
C MET A 63 3.61 -4.13 -16.41
N THR A 64 2.78 -5.15 -16.20
CA THR A 64 2.02 -5.31 -14.96
C THR A 64 2.67 -6.34 -14.05
N LEU A 65 2.83 -5.99 -12.77
CA LEU A 65 3.39 -6.90 -11.77
C LEU A 65 2.48 -7.06 -10.56
N ASN A 66 2.60 -8.19 -9.86
CA ASN A 66 1.86 -8.50 -8.64
C ASN A 66 2.80 -8.89 -7.49
N ARG A 67 2.77 -8.09 -6.44
CA ARG A 67 3.29 -8.38 -5.10
C ARG A 67 2.20 -8.09 -4.06
N PHE A 68 0.96 -8.42 -4.37
CA PHE A 68 -0.21 -8.09 -3.53
C PHE A 68 -0.21 -6.60 -3.14
N CYS A 69 -0.38 -6.29 -1.86
CA CYS A 69 -0.41 -4.92 -1.33
C CYS A 69 0.83 -4.08 -1.66
N GLY A 70 1.99 -4.71 -1.82
CA GLY A 70 3.26 -4.06 -2.14
C GLY A 70 3.51 -3.82 -3.64
N SER A 71 2.53 -4.11 -4.51
CA SER A 71 2.73 -4.06 -5.97
C SER A 71 3.17 -2.69 -6.48
N GLY A 72 2.52 -1.61 -6.05
CA GLY A 72 2.88 -0.25 -6.47
C GLY A 72 4.28 0.18 -5.99
N GLN A 73 4.66 -0.20 -4.76
CA GLN A 73 6.01 0.05 -4.26
C GLN A 73 7.05 -0.80 -5.01
N GLN A 74 6.71 -2.05 -5.34
CA GLN A 74 7.57 -2.92 -6.14
C GLN A 74 7.77 -2.38 -7.55
N ALA A 75 6.76 -1.75 -8.16
CA ALA A 75 6.88 -1.10 -9.45
C ALA A 75 7.96 0.00 -9.41
N VAL A 76 7.95 0.85 -8.37
CA VAL A 76 9.00 1.86 -8.15
C VAL A 76 10.38 1.21 -7.94
N THR A 77 10.44 0.10 -7.19
CA THR A 77 11.70 -0.65 -6.99
C THR A 77 12.27 -1.17 -8.31
N VAL A 78 11.42 -1.72 -9.18
CA VAL A 78 11.86 -2.26 -10.49
C VAL A 78 12.33 -1.13 -11.38
N ALA A 79 11.57 -0.03 -11.50
CA ALA A 79 11.95 1.14 -12.28
C ALA A 79 13.31 1.71 -11.82
N ALA A 80 13.48 1.95 -10.51
CA ALA A 80 14.73 2.45 -9.95
C ALA A 80 15.92 1.50 -10.22
N SER A 81 15.67 0.18 -10.16
CA SER A 81 16.70 -0.84 -10.42
C SER A 81 17.08 -0.90 -11.90
N SER A 82 16.11 -0.79 -12.81
CA SER A 82 16.35 -0.79 -14.27
C SER A 82 17.17 0.44 -14.69
N ILE A 83 16.81 1.61 -14.17
CA ILE A 83 17.55 2.87 -14.38
C ILE A 83 18.97 2.77 -13.80
N ALA A 84 19.12 2.27 -12.57
CA ALA A 84 20.44 2.10 -11.95
C ALA A 84 21.34 1.11 -12.70
N ALA A 85 20.75 0.12 -13.38
CA ALA A 85 21.45 -0.82 -14.24
C ALA A 85 21.82 -0.23 -15.62
N GLY A 86 21.30 0.97 -15.97
CA GLY A 86 21.54 1.63 -17.25
C GLY A 86 20.74 1.02 -18.41
N ASN A 87 19.68 0.29 -18.13
CA ASN A 87 18.81 -0.30 -19.16
C ASN A 87 17.79 0.72 -19.70
N GLU A 88 17.38 1.66 -18.87
CA GLU A 88 16.33 2.66 -19.12
C GLU A 88 16.75 4.00 -18.53
N ASP A 89 16.22 5.09 -19.08
CA ASP A 89 16.47 6.44 -18.64
C ASP A 89 15.22 7.12 -18.06
N LEU A 90 14.02 6.74 -18.52
CA LEU A 90 12.76 7.38 -18.13
C LEU A 90 11.64 6.35 -18.00
N VAL A 91 11.22 6.06 -16.78
CA VAL A 91 10.21 5.04 -16.47
C VAL A 91 9.08 5.63 -15.63
N ILE A 92 7.84 5.30 -15.96
CA ILE A 92 6.73 5.55 -15.05
C ILE A 92 6.48 4.30 -14.21
N ALA A 93 6.50 4.49 -12.90
CA ALA A 93 6.13 3.45 -11.95
C ALA A 93 4.85 3.84 -11.20
N GLY A 94 3.99 2.88 -10.93
CA GLY A 94 2.74 3.18 -10.25
C GLY A 94 1.92 1.96 -9.91
N GLY A 95 0.62 2.17 -9.79
CA GLY A 95 -0.30 1.08 -9.54
C GLY A 95 -1.76 1.50 -9.66
N VAL A 96 -2.62 0.51 -9.77
CA VAL A 96 -4.07 0.69 -9.84
C VAL A 96 -4.78 -0.48 -9.18
N GLU A 97 -5.86 -0.16 -8.48
CA GLU A 97 -6.83 -1.15 -8.01
C GLU A 97 -8.21 -0.50 -7.93
N SER A 98 -9.21 -1.12 -8.53
CA SER A 98 -10.61 -0.70 -8.41
C SER A 98 -11.37 -1.79 -7.66
N MET A 99 -11.30 -1.71 -6.33
CA MET A 99 -11.83 -2.75 -5.45
C MET A 99 -13.35 -2.80 -5.44
N SER A 100 -14.02 -1.70 -5.79
CA SER A 100 -15.47 -1.66 -5.97
C SER A 100 -15.94 -2.54 -7.15
N ARG A 101 -15.05 -2.84 -8.09
CA ARG A 101 -15.31 -3.68 -9.27
C ARG A 101 -14.90 -5.15 -9.06
N TRP A 102 -14.34 -5.46 -7.89
CA TRP A 102 -14.13 -6.85 -7.53
C TRP A 102 -15.50 -7.53 -7.42
N GLY A 103 -15.71 -8.61 -8.14
CA GLY A 103 -16.95 -9.37 -8.02
C GLY A 103 -17.06 -10.01 -6.62
N VAL A 104 -18.28 -10.40 -6.24
CA VAL A 104 -18.59 -11.12 -4.99
C VAL A 104 -17.73 -12.38 -4.79
N ALA A 105 -17.15 -12.90 -5.87
CA ALA A 105 -16.25 -14.05 -5.87
C ALA A 105 -14.88 -13.83 -5.21
N THR A 106 -14.51 -12.58 -4.89
CA THR A 106 -13.29 -12.25 -4.16
C THR A 106 -13.46 -12.32 -2.65
N GLY A 107 -14.64 -12.76 -2.17
CA GLY A 107 -14.87 -13.06 -0.75
C GLY A 107 -13.77 -13.94 -0.20
N ILE A 108 -13.59 -13.94 1.12
CA ILE A 108 -12.63 -14.68 1.96
C ILE A 108 -11.77 -15.66 1.14
N SER A 109 -10.77 -15.13 0.43
CA SER A 109 -9.82 -15.94 -0.30
C SER A 109 -8.58 -16.13 0.56
N THR A 110 -8.27 -17.36 0.87
CA THR A 110 -6.93 -17.71 1.32
C THR A 110 -5.97 -17.58 0.15
N ILE A 111 -4.78 -17.07 0.39
CA ILE A 111 -3.74 -16.79 -0.65
C ILE A 111 -3.04 -18.11 -1.05
N ASP A 112 -3.80 -19.14 -1.27
CA ASP A 112 -3.28 -20.49 -1.57
C ASP A 112 -3.40 -20.90 -3.06
N GLY A 113 -3.93 -19.99 -3.88
CA GLY A 113 -4.16 -20.26 -5.32
C GLY A 113 -5.07 -21.47 -5.56
N ARG A 114 -5.89 -21.86 -4.57
CA ARG A 114 -6.71 -23.08 -4.54
C ARG A 114 -5.88 -24.36 -4.70
N ASN A 115 -4.58 -24.33 -4.36
CA ASN A 115 -3.67 -25.46 -4.47
C ASN A 115 -3.72 -26.29 -3.17
N PRO A 116 -4.26 -27.52 -3.21
CA PRO A 116 -4.37 -28.36 -2.02
C PRO A 116 -3.01 -28.76 -1.44
N ASN A 117 -1.97 -28.90 -2.26
CA ASN A 117 -0.63 -29.22 -1.79
C ASN A 117 0.02 -28.03 -1.07
N PHE A 118 -0.26 -26.81 -1.52
CA PHE A 118 0.18 -25.60 -0.80
C PHE A 118 -0.54 -25.53 0.56
N ARG A 119 -1.87 -25.67 0.57
CA ARG A 119 -2.69 -25.61 1.79
C ARG A 119 -2.30 -26.64 2.82
N ALA A 120 -2.01 -27.88 2.40
CA ALA A 120 -1.55 -28.94 3.28
C ALA A 120 -0.21 -28.62 3.97
N ARG A 121 0.64 -27.83 3.32
CA ARG A 121 1.97 -27.44 3.85
C ARG A 121 1.93 -26.11 4.61
N TYR A 122 1.15 -25.17 4.11
CA TYR A 122 1.01 -23.80 4.64
C TYR A 122 -0.49 -23.45 4.73
N PRO A 123 -1.17 -23.88 5.79
CA PRO A 123 -2.57 -23.52 5.99
C PRO A 123 -2.64 -22.02 6.29
N THR A 124 -3.05 -21.24 5.29
CA THR A 124 -3.18 -19.79 5.42
C THR A 124 -4.54 -19.41 6.00
N VAL A 125 -4.57 -18.26 6.67
CA VAL A 125 -5.80 -17.70 7.24
C VAL A 125 -6.11 -16.35 6.56
N PRO A 126 -7.37 -15.86 6.63
CA PRO A 126 -7.71 -14.52 6.18
C PRO A 126 -6.91 -13.44 6.92
N GLN A 127 -6.56 -12.35 6.23
CA GLN A 127 -5.71 -11.28 6.76
C GLN A 127 -6.22 -10.68 8.07
N GLY A 128 -7.54 -10.56 8.24
CA GLY A 128 -8.12 -10.06 9.49
C GLY A 128 -7.85 -10.97 10.69
N ILE A 129 -7.82 -12.29 10.48
CA ILE A 129 -7.41 -13.26 11.52
C ILE A 129 -5.91 -13.08 11.83
N SER A 130 -5.06 -12.89 10.81
CA SER A 130 -3.63 -12.59 11.01
C SER A 130 -3.43 -11.30 11.82
N ALA A 131 -4.25 -10.27 11.56
CA ALA A 131 -4.20 -9.02 12.32
C ALA A 131 -4.61 -9.21 13.78
N ASP A 132 -5.68 -9.98 14.05
CA ASP A 132 -6.11 -10.32 15.42
C ASP A 132 -5.07 -11.18 16.13
N LEU A 133 -4.40 -12.09 15.42
CA LEU A 133 -3.28 -12.86 15.95
C LEU A 133 -2.12 -11.94 16.37
N ILE A 134 -1.77 -10.95 15.56
CA ILE A 134 -0.76 -9.93 15.94
C ILE A 134 -1.21 -9.20 17.20
N ALA A 135 -2.44 -8.71 17.23
CA ALA A 135 -2.97 -7.97 18.37
C ALA A 135 -2.91 -8.83 19.66
N THR A 136 -3.27 -10.10 19.57
CA THR A 136 -3.21 -11.05 20.68
C THR A 136 -1.77 -11.25 21.18
N LEU A 137 -0.84 -11.56 20.28
CA LEU A 137 0.57 -11.80 20.63
C LEU A 137 1.27 -10.57 21.22
N GLU A 138 0.93 -9.38 20.71
CA GLU A 138 1.51 -8.11 21.16
C GLU A 138 0.75 -7.49 22.36
N GLY A 139 -0.39 -8.04 22.75
CA GLY A 139 -1.24 -7.50 23.80
C GLY A 139 -1.91 -6.17 23.41
N PHE A 140 -2.16 -5.94 22.12
CA PHE A 140 -2.93 -4.80 21.65
C PHE A 140 -4.42 -5.07 21.85
N ASN A 141 -5.00 -4.47 22.87
CA ASN A 141 -6.44 -4.60 23.13
C ASN A 141 -7.26 -3.71 22.17
N ARG A 142 -8.57 -3.84 22.26
CA ARG A 142 -9.53 -3.10 21.46
C ARG A 142 -9.35 -1.59 21.55
N GLU A 143 -9.13 -1.05 22.74
CA GLU A 143 -8.94 0.37 22.97
C GLU A 143 -7.68 0.91 22.26
N THR A 144 -6.60 0.13 22.29
CA THR A 144 -5.33 0.47 21.63
C THR A 144 -5.49 0.60 20.11
N VAL A 145 -6.11 -0.39 19.47
CA VAL A 145 -6.30 -0.38 18.00
C VAL A 145 -7.33 0.68 17.56
N ASP A 146 -8.36 0.93 18.36
CA ASP A 146 -9.34 1.98 18.11
C ASP A 146 -8.75 3.38 18.29
N ALA A 147 -7.88 3.58 19.28
CA ALA A 147 -7.17 4.85 19.47
C ALA A 147 -6.27 5.18 18.30
N TYR A 148 -5.51 4.19 17.80
CA TYR A 148 -4.72 4.36 16.59
C TYR A 148 -5.59 4.74 15.37
N ALA A 149 -6.71 4.06 15.17
CA ALA A 149 -7.63 4.34 14.07
C ALA A 149 -8.25 5.74 14.15
N ALA A 150 -8.64 6.18 15.34
CA ALA A 150 -9.15 7.53 15.58
C ALA A 150 -8.08 8.59 15.27
N GLN A 151 -6.81 8.33 15.63
CA GLN A 151 -5.68 9.20 15.30
C GLN A 151 -5.46 9.29 13.78
N SER A 152 -5.49 8.15 13.05
CA SER A 152 -5.37 8.12 11.60
C SER A 152 -6.46 8.98 10.95
N GLN A 153 -7.72 8.84 11.36
CA GLN A 153 -8.84 9.64 10.86
C GLN A 153 -8.67 11.14 11.15
N SER A 154 -8.21 11.49 12.34
CA SER A 154 -7.97 12.89 12.75
C SER A 154 -6.84 13.52 11.93
N ARG A 155 -5.74 12.80 11.74
CA ARG A 155 -4.60 13.25 10.91
C ARG A 155 -5.02 13.43 9.46
N ALA A 156 -5.78 12.49 8.89
CA ALA A 156 -6.28 12.58 7.52
C ALA A 156 -7.24 13.76 7.34
N ALA A 157 -8.16 13.99 8.28
CA ALA A 157 -9.06 15.14 8.24
C ALA A 157 -8.30 16.46 8.24
N THR A 158 -7.29 16.62 9.11
CA THR A 158 -6.42 17.80 9.14
C THR A 158 -5.65 17.97 7.83
N ALA A 159 -5.11 16.89 7.27
CA ALA A 159 -4.36 16.93 6.02
C ALA A 159 -5.24 17.35 4.83
N VAL A 160 -6.49 16.88 4.78
CA VAL A 160 -7.49 17.28 3.77
C VAL A 160 -7.86 18.75 3.92
N ASP A 161 -8.18 19.20 5.16
CA ASP A 161 -8.60 20.58 5.42
C ASP A 161 -7.49 21.60 5.13
N GLU A 162 -6.22 21.23 5.38
CA GLU A 162 -5.05 22.05 5.06
C GLU A 162 -4.59 21.92 3.59
N GLY A 163 -5.23 21.09 2.80
CA GLY A 163 -4.90 20.91 1.38
C GLY A 163 -3.55 20.22 1.12
N ARG A 164 -3.04 19.41 2.05
CA ARG A 164 -1.72 18.77 1.94
C ARG A 164 -1.60 17.82 0.74
N PHE A 165 -2.72 17.30 0.22
CA PHE A 165 -2.75 16.39 -0.93
C PHE A 165 -2.97 17.08 -2.29
N VAL A 166 -3.25 18.40 -2.31
CA VAL A 166 -3.66 19.11 -3.54
C VAL A 166 -2.64 18.98 -4.69
N ARG A 167 -1.35 18.91 -4.37
CA ARG A 167 -0.28 18.82 -5.39
C ARG A 167 -0.28 17.46 -6.12
N SER A 168 -0.63 16.38 -5.42
CA SER A 168 -0.60 15.03 -5.97
C SER A 168 -1.96 14.54 -6.45
N LEU A 169 -3.06 15.07 -5.93
CA LEU A 169 -4.40 14.65 -6.36
C LEU A 169 -4.68 14.94 -7.84
N VAL A 170 -5.40 14.02 -8.47
CA VAL A 170 -5.86 14.11 -9.85
C VAL A 170 -7.36 13.94 -9.89
N ASP A 171 -8.08 14.90 -10.45
CA ASP A 171 -9.52 14.83 -10.65
C ASP A 171 -9.89 13.70 -11.61
N VAL A 172 -10.82 12.86 -11.20
CA VAL A 172 -11.34 11.75 -12.00
C VAL A 172 -12.74 12.08 -12.50
N PRO A 173 -12.93 12.24 -13.82
CA PRO A 173 -14.26 12.41 -14.38
C PRO A 173 -15.11 11.17 -14.15
N THR A 174 -16.33 11.35 -13.66
CA THR A 174 -17.34 10.27 -13.54
C THR A 174 -18.65 10.73 -14.15
N PRO A 175 -19.58 9.80 -14.44
CA PRO A 175 -20.91 10.17 -14.94
C PRO A 175 -21.69 11.11 -14.00
N ASP A 176 -21.39 11.06 -12.70
CA ASP A 176 -22.03 11.86 -11.65
C ASP A 176 -21.29 13.18 -11.34
N GLY A 177 -20.26 13.49 -12.11
CA GLY A 177 -19.37 14.65 -11.92
C GLY A 177 -17.96 14.26 -11.52
N PRO A 178 -17.01 15.21 -11.49
CA PRO A 178 -15.62 14.92 -11.15
C PRO A 178 -15.46 14.59 -9.66
N VAL A 179 -14.65 13.58 -9.37
CA VAL A 179 -14.19 13.23 -8.02
C VAL A 179 -12.76 13.76 -7.85
N GLY A 180 -12.60 14.79 -7.04
CA GLY A 180 -11.33 15.49 -6.79
C GLY A 180 -10.86 15.41 -5.34
N ARG A 181 -11.46 14.53 -4.53
CA ARG A 181 -11.08 14.31 -3.13
C ARG A 181 -11.38 12.88 -2.72
N ASP A 182 -10.66 12.40 -1.71
CA ASP A 182 -10.95 11.10 -1.12
C ASP A 182 -12.31 11.08 -0.42
N GLU A 183 -13.10 10.04 -0.69
CA GLU A 183 -14.47 9.88 -0.18
C GLU A 183 -14.53 9.01 1.09
N HIS A 184 -13.40 8.33 1.42
CA HIS A 184 -13.34 7.36 2.52
C HIS A 184 -13.19 8.00 3.91
N PRO A 185 -12.47 9.13 4.11
CA PRO A 185 -12.29 9.73 5.43
C PRO A 185 -13.61 9.96 6.18
N ARG A 186 -13.58 9.72 7.50
CA ARG A 186 -14.70 9.88 8.43
C ARG A 186 -14.34 10.89 9.51
N PRO A 187 -14.33 12.21 9.20
CA PRO A 187 -14.05 13.23 10.21
C PRO A 187 -14.94 13.07 11.43
N GLY A 188 -14.39 13.28 12.63
CA GLY A 188 -15.13 13.13 13.88
C GLY A 188 -15.21 11.67 14.40
N THR A 189 -14.49 10.73 13.81
CA THR A 189 -14.33 9.39 14.37
C THR A 189 -13.63 9.47 15.73
N THR A 190 -14.21 8.84 16.75
CA THR A 190 -13.65 8.76 18.11
C THR A 190 -13.58 7.31 18.58
N THR A 191 -12.80 7.07 19.63
CA THR A 191 -12.71 5.73 20.26
C THR A 191 -14.09 5.25 20.76
N GLU A 192 -14.94 6.16 21.27
CA GLU A 192 -16.29 5.83 21.73
C GLU A 192 -17.20 5.39 20.59
N THR A 193 -17.05 5.99 19.39
CA THR A 193 -17.82 5.58 18.21
C THR A 193 -17.33 4.25 17.67
N LEU A 194 -16.02 4.02 17.64
CA LEU A 194 -15.40 2.78 17.21
C LEU A 194 -15.72 1.62 18.16
N ALA A 195 -15.74 1.85 19.49
CA ALA A 195 -16.04 0.82 20.49
C ALA A 195 -17.43 0.17 20.31
N ARG A 196 -18.35 0.83 19.58
CA ARG A 196 -19.70 0.28 19.28
C ARG A 196 -19.70 -0.74 18.14
N LEU A 197 -18.65 -0.79 17.34
CA LEU A 197 -18.53 -1.73 16.23
C LEU A 197 -18.17 -3.12 16.75
N LYS A 198 -18.80 -4.15 16.23
CA LYS A 198 -18.46 -5.53 16.57
C LYS A 198 -17.15 -5.94 15.89
N PRO A 199 -16.32 -6.77 16.51
CA PRO A 199 -15.20 -7.43 15.84
C PRO A 199 -15.67 -8.14 14.57
N ALA A 200 -15.02 -7.87 13.43
CA ALA A 200 -15.46 -8.37 12.14
C ALA A 200 -15.04 -9.81 11.86
N PHE A 201 -14.01 -10.29 12.55
CA PHE A 201 -13.38 -11.57 12.24
C PHE A 201 -13.67 -12.67 13.26
N ALA A 202 -14.38 -12.39 14.36
CA ALA A 202 -14.70 -13.36 15.40
C ALA A 202 -15.52 -14.56 14.89
N GLU A 203 -16.57 -14.32 14.10
CA GLU A 203 -17.34 -15.41 13.49
C GLU A 203 -16.52 -16.17 12.45
N MET A 204 -15.69 -15.44 11.68
CA MET A 204 -14.80 -16.01 10.67
C MET A 204 -13.73 -16.92 11.28
N GLY A 205 -13.15 -16.53 12.43
CA GLY A 205 -12.16 -17.33 13.16
C GLY A 205 -12.66 -18.74 13.47
N GLY A 206 -13.94 -18.88 13.81
CA GLY A 206 -14.60 -20.17 14.05
C GLY A 206 -15.00 -20.93 12.77
N THR A 207 -14.71 -20.46 11.56
CA THR A 207 -15.02 -21.15 10.30
C THR A 207 -13.82 -21.93 9.77
N HIS A 208 -14.07 -22.81 8.79
CA HIS A 208 -13.07 -23.68 8.17
C HIS A 208 -12.70 -23.18 6.76
N ALA A 209 -11.42 -23.25 6.39
CA ALA A 209 -11.04 -23.20 4.98
C ALA A 209 -11.58 -24.43 4.23
N GLY A 210 -11.95 -24.26 2.96
CA GLY A 210 -12.50 -25.38 2.17
C GLY A 210 -11.56 -26.59 2.15
N GLY A 211 -12.04 -27.74 2.70
CA GLY A 211 -11.29 -28.98 2.82
C GLY A 211 -10.40 -29.10 4.07
N GLU A 212 -10.32 -28.06 4.90
CA GLU A 212 -9.61 -28.06 6.18
C GLU A 212 -10.58 -28.49 7.30
N GLN A 213 -10.10 -29.26 8.26
CA GLN A 213 -10.91 -29.66 9.43
C GLN A 213 -10.77 -28.68 10.59
N ARG A 214 -9.67 -27.95 10.64
CA ARG A 214 -9.40 -26.92 11.65
C ARG A 214 -10.07 -25.61 11.28
N THR A 215 -10.54 -24.89 12.27
CA THR A 215 -10.97 -23.50 12.10
C THR A 215 -9.74 -22.59 11.85
N PHE A 216 -9.97 -21.35 11.41
CA PHE A 216 -8.87 -20.42 11.22
C PHE A 216 -8.17 -20.09 12.54
N ASP A 217 -8.90 -19.99 13.65
CA ASP A 217 -8.31 -19.77 14.96
C ASP A 217 -7.48 -20.96 15.40
N GLU A 218 -7.98 -22.19 15.21
CA GLU A 218 -7.22 -23.41 15.54
C GLU A 218 -5.91 -23.52 14.75
N ILE A 219 -5.89 -23.08 13.49
CA ILE A 219 -4.66 -22.99 12.68
C ILE A 219 -3.65 -22.03 13.33
N CYS A 220 -4.12 -20.86 13.78
CA CYS A 220 -3.27 -19.89 14.47
C CYS A 220 -2.75 -20.43 15.81
N LEU A 221 -3.62 -21.03 16.63
CA LEU A 221 -3.26 -21.57 17.95
C LEU A 221 -2.28 -22.75 17.85
N GLU A 222 -2.44 -23.60 16.84
CA GLU A 222 -1.49 -24.70 16.58
C GLU A 222 -0.10 -24.15 16.21
N ARG A 223 -0.04 -23.07 15.43
CA ARG A 223 1.22 -22.43 15.02
C ARG A 223 1.87 -21.64 16.15
N TYR A 224 1.06 -21.05 17.03
CA TYR A 224 1.49 -20.18 18.14
C TYR A 224 1.01 -20.72 19.49
N PRO A 225 1.58 -21.85 19.98
CA PRO A 225 1.08 -22.57 21.17
C PRO A 225 1.30 -21.80 22.49
N GLY A 226 1.87 -20.60 22.44
CA GLY A 226 2.03 -19.73 23.60
C GLY A 226 0.78 -18.94 23.99
N ILE A 227 -0.28 -19.03 23.19
CA ILE A 227 -1.60 -18.41 23.43
C ILE A 227 -2.69 -19.48 23.39
N ASP A 228 -3.79 -19.27 24.11
CA ASP A 228 -4.91 -20.23 24.23
C ASP A 228 -6.18 -19.77 23.50
N HIS A 229 -6.23 -18.54 23.03
CA HIS A 229 -7.32 -17.96 22.24
C HIS A 229 -6.82 -16.81 21.37
N ILE A 230 -7.63 -16.38 20.42
CA ILE A 230 -7.41 -15.17 19.61
C ILE A 230 -8.35 -14.08 20.10
N ASP A 231 -7.79 -12.94 20.50
CA ASP A 231 -8.55 -11.74 20.80
C ASP A 231 -8.96 -11.04 19.52
N HIS A 232 -10.23 -11.15 19.13
CA HIS A 232 -10.75 -10.47 17.95
C HIS A 232 -11.05 -9.01 18.28
N VAL A 233 -10.21 -8.11 17.79
CA VAL A 233 -10.28 -6.68 18.07
C VAL A 233 -10.49 -5.82 16.81
N HIS A 234 -10.21 -6.39 15.63
CA HIS A 234 -10.32 -5.63 14.38
C HIS A 234 -11.75 -5.65 13.80
N HIS A 235 -12.09 -4.52 13.18
CA HIS A 235 -13.34 -4.28 12.48
C HIS A 235 -13.13 -3.22 11.38
N ALA A 236 -14.15 -2.92 10.59
CA ALA A 236 -14.06 -1.97 9.48
C ALA A 236 -13.55 -0.57 9.86
N GLY A 237 -13.70 -0.14 11.11
CA GLY A 237 -13.28 1.18 11.57
C GLY A 237 -11.79 1.28 11.98
N ASN A 238 -11.11 0.14 12.20
CA ASN A 238 -9.69 0.07 12.54
C ASN A 238 -8.89 -0.82 11.58
N SER A 239 -9.44 -1.04 10.39
CA SER A 239 -8.85 -1.72 9.25
C SER A 239 -8.87 -0.81 8.05
N SER A 240 -8.03 -1.07 7.06
CA SER A 240 -7.97 -0.27 5.83
C SER A 240 -9.28 -0.28 5.04
N GLY A 241 -9.60 0.84 4.41
CA GLY A 241 -10.76 0.95 3.54
C GLY A 241 -10.59 0.21 2.22
N VAL A 242 -11.68 -0.46 1.80
CA VAL A 242 -11.81 -1.03 0.44
C VAL A 242 -12.23 0.09 -0.49
N VAL A 243 -11.34 0.50 -1.39
CA VAL A 243 -11.51 1.70 -2.22
C VAL A 243 -10.98 1.48 -3.64
N ASP A 244 -11.28 2.42 -4.54
CA ASP A 244 -10.70 2.51 -5.87
C ASP A 244 -9.60 3.57 -5.87
N GLY A 245 -8.47 3.29 -6.51
CA GLY A 245 -7.38 4.25 -6.60
C GLY A 245 -6.32 3.87 -7.64
N ALA A 246 -5.61 4.88 -8.13
CA ALA A 246 -4.44 4.74 -8.96
C ALA A 246 -3.39 5.79 -8.56
N ALA A 247 -2.14 5.48 -8.81
CA ALA A 247 -1.03 6.42 -8.60
C ALA A 247 0.07 6.19 -9.63
N ALA A 248 0.80 7.25 -9.97
CA ALA A 248 1.95 7.18 -10.86
C ALA A 248 3.04 8.14 -10.37
N VAL A 249 4.29 7.69 -10.45
CA VAL A 249 5.50 8.48 -10.21
C VAL A 249 6.44 8.33 -11.40
N LEU A 250 7.14 9.41 -11.77
CA LEU A 250 8.18 9.39 -12.78
C LEU A 250 9.51 9.10 -12.12
N VAL A 251 10.24 8.13 -12.64
CA VAL A 251 11.60 7.77 -12.21
C VAL A 251 12.51 7.99 -13.40
N ALA A 252 13.58 8.77 -13.21
CA ALA A 252 14.46 9.18 -14.29
C ALA A 252 15.94 8.98 -13.92
N SER A 253 16.76 8.71 -14.93
CA SER A 253 18.21 8.71 -14.78
C SER A 253 18.77 10.11 -14.60
N SER A 254 19.91 10.23 -13.94
CA SER A 254 20.63 11.51 -13.83
C SER A 254 21.00 12.09 -15.20
N ASN A 255 21.28 11.22 -16.17
CA ASN A 255 21.61 11.62 -17.54
C ASN A 255 20.41 12.26 -18.24
N TRP A 256 19.23 11.66 -18.16
CA TRP A 256 18.00 12.22 -18.73
C TRP A 256 17.67 13.58 -18.08
N MET A 257 17.70 13.63 -16.74
CA MET A 257 17.43 14.89 -16.02
C MET A 257 18.37 16.01 -16.42
N HIS A 258 19.67 15.72 -16.52
CA HIS A 258 20.65 16.70 -16.96
C HIS A 258 20.38 17.20 -18.40
N THR A 259 20.06 16.28 -19.31
CA THR A 259 19.79 16.60 -20.72
C THR A 259 18.52 17.44 -20.88
N GLN A 260 17.50 17.18 -20.08
CA GLN A 260 16.22 17.90 -20.11
C GLN A 260 16.20 19.15 -19.22
N GLY A 261 17.24 19.40 -18.42
CA GLY A 261 17.26 20.48 -17.44
C GLY A 261 16.22 20.28 -16.32
N ALA A 262 15.84 19.03 -16.05
CA ALA A 262 14.86 18.69 -15.03
C ALA A 262 15.49 18.64 -13.63
N THR A 263 14.75 19.08 -12.62
CA THR A 263 15.18 19.02 -11.21
C THR A 263 14.47 17.86 -10.52
N PRO A 264 15.21 16.88 -9.99
CA PRO A 264 14.61 15.80 -9.22
C PRO A 264 14.05 16.34 -7.89
N ARG A 265 12.95 15.75 -7.41
CA ARG A 265 12.39 16.04 -6.08
C ARG A 265 13.07 15.21 -5.00
N ALA A 266 13.36 13.94 -5.31
CA ALA A 266 14.06 13.01 -4.43
C ALA A 266 14.81 11.95 -5.22
N GLN A 267 15.71 11.26 -4.55
CA GLN A 267 16.34 10.03 -5.03
C GLN A 267 15.84 8.81 -4.25
N VAL A 268 15.77 7.65 -4.91
CA VAL A 268 15.57 6.36 -4.24
C VAL A 268 16.91 5.90 -3.69
N ARG A 269 17.07 5.95 -2.36
CA ARG A 269 18.32 5.58 -1.66
C ARG A 269 18.52 4.09 -1.55
N ALA A 270 17.47 3.39 -1.15
CA ALA A 270 17.48 1.93 -0.99
C ALA A 270 16.08 1.37 -1.10
N THR A 271 16.01 0.10 -1.45
CA THR A 271 14.79 -0.69 -1.47
C THR A 271 15.03 -2.06 -0.86
N ALA A 272 13.99 -2.65 -0.26
CA ALA A 272 14.05 -4.00 0.27
C ALA A 272 12.72 -4.73 0.05
N ALA A 273 12.81 -6.05 -0.12
CA ALA A 273 11.68 -6.94 -0.04
C ALA A 273 12.11 -8.21 0.69
N ILE A 274 11.27 -8.70 1.58
CA ILE A 274 11.53 -9.92 2.35
C ILE A 274 10.32 -10.85 2.37
N GLY A 275 10.56 -12.13 2.63
CA GLY A 275 9.55 -13.10 3.04
C GLY A 275 9.51 -13.26 4.55
N SER A 276 8.35 -13.61 5.09
CA SER A 276 8.08 -13.83 6.51
C SER A 276 7.10 -15.00 6.68
N GLU A 277 6.72 -15.31 7.90
CA GLU A 277 5.80 -16.41 8.23
C GLU A 277 4.39 -16.13 7.66
N PRO A 278 3.81 -17.06 6.87
CA PRO A 278 2.61 -16.76 6.07
C PRO A 278 1.29 -16.80 6.86
N ILE A 279 1.22 -17.38 8.07
CA ILE A 279 -0.02 -17.42 8.87
C ILE A 279 -0.22 -16.07 9.57
N ILE A 280 0.78 -15.57 10.29
CA ILE A 280 0.73 -14.23 10.89
C ILE A 280 0.83 -13.12 9.82
N MET A 281 1.43 -13.43 8.70
CA MET A 281 1.42 -12.72 7.41
C MET A 281 1.88 -11.24 7.44
N LEU A 282 1.43 -10.45 8.40
CA LEU A 282 1.45 -8.98 8.34
C LEU A 282 2.59 -8.36 9.17
N THR A 283 3.56 -9.14 9.64
CA THR A 283 4.66 -8.69 10.52
C THR A 283 5.92 -8.24 9.79
N ALA A 284 5.96 -8.37 8.47
CA ALA A 284 7.14 -8.10 7.67
C ALA A 284 7.54 -6.62 7.44
N PRO A 285 6.71 -5.59 7.70
CA PRO A 285 7.12 -4.18 7.53
C PRO A 285 8.37 -3.82 8.33
N GLY A 286 8.45 -4.17 9.62
CA GLY A 286 9.60 -3.90 10.48
C GLY A 286 10.89 -4.50 9.92
N PRO A 287 10.97 -5.83 9.72
CA PRO A 287 12.14 -6.48 9.11
C PRO A 287 12.49 -5.98 7.70
N ALA A 288 11.50 -5.62 6.86
CA ALA A 288 11.77 -5.03 5.55
C ALA A 288 12.41 -3.64 5.66
N ALA A 289 11.90 -2.81 6.58
CA ALA A 289 12.48 -1.51 6.87
C ALA A 289 13.91 -1.63 7.41
N GLN A 290 14.16 -2.54 8.33
CA GLN A 290 15.49 -2.80 8.87
C GLN A 290 16.48 -3.19 7.77
N LEU A 291 16.12 -4.14 6.89
CA LEU A 291 16.96 -4.51 5.74
C LEU A 291 17.20 -3.32 4.80
N CYS A 292 16.19 -2.45 4.61
CA CYS A 292 16.32 -1.27 3.78
C CYS A 292 17.30 -0.25 4.38
N LEU A 293 17.22 -0.01 5.70
CA LEU A 293 18.16 0.81 6.46
C LEU A 293 19.59 0.27 6.36
N GLU A 294 19.78 -1.02 6.58
CA GLU A 294 21.09 -1.68 6.44
C GLU A 294 21.70 -1.45 5.05
N ARG A 295 20.90 -1.60 3.98
CA ARG A 295 21.35 -1.34 2.60
C ARG A 295 21.72 0.11 2.33
N ALA A 296 21.03 1.03 2.97
CA ALA A 296 21.31 2.46 2.89
C ALA A 296 22.51 2.89 3.76
N GLY A 297 22.96 2.05 4.69
CA GLY A 297 23.93 2.42 5.74
C GLY A 297 23.35 3.40 6.76
N MET A 298 22.04 3.33 7.02
CA MET A 298 21.28 4.24 7.86
C MET A 298 20.71 3.52 9.09
N THR A 299 20.27 4.30 10.06
CA THR A 299 19.57 3.86 11.27
C THR A 299 18.16 4.43 11.31
N VAL A 300 17.32 4.00 12.25
CA VAL A 300 15.98 4.55 12.48
C VAL A 300 16.03 6.06 12.73
N ALA A 301 17.05 6.54 13.44
CA ALA A 301 17.21 7.95 13.78
C ALA A 301 17.56 8.86 12.58
N ASP A 302 17.97 8.28 11.44
CA ASP A 302 18.28 9.02 10.22
C ASP A 302 17.04 9.25 9.35
N ILE A 303 15.87 8.72 9.74
CA ILE A 303 14.62 8.84 9.00
C ILE A 303 13.74 9.90 9.66
N ASP A 304 13.47 10.98 8.95
CA ASP A 304 12.63 12.09 9.40
C ASP A 304 11.15 11.73 9.46
N LEU A 305 10.63 11.02 8.46
CA LEU A 305 9.23 10.62 8.36
C LEU A 305 9.06 9.18 7.89
N TRP A 306 8.01 8.55 8.40
CA TRP A 306 7.67 7.16 8.09
C TRP A 306 6.25 7.05 7.54
N GLU A 307 6.09 6.30 6.47
CA GLU A 307 4.80 5.80 5.98
C GLU A 307 4.76 4.29 6.16
N VAL A 308 3.98 3.83 7.12
CA VAL A 308 3.71 2.41 7.40
C VAL A 308 2.29 2.10 6.99
N ASN A 309 2.08 1.28 5.96
CA ASN A 309 0.74 1.02 5.46
C ASN A 309 -0.18 0.45 6.55
N GLU A 310 -1.34 1.06 6.74
CA GLU A 310 -2.32 0.73 7.76
C GLU A 310 -3.32 -0.34 7.25
N ALA A 311 -2.83 -1.51 6.84
CA ALA A 311 -3.73 -2.60 6.45
C ALA A 311 -4.73 -2.93 7.58
N PHE A 312 -4.24 -2.95 8.81
CA PHE A 312 -4.95 -3.09 10.09
C PHE A 312 -4.16 -2.30 11.14
N ALA A 313 -4.82 -1.76 12.16
CA ALA A 313 -4.16 -0.94 13.18
C ALA A 313 -2.99 -1.66 13.89
N ALA A 314 -3.07 -2.98 14.07
CA ALA A 314 -2.00 -3.77 14.69
C ALA A 314 -0.68 -3.75 13.88
N VAL A 315 -0.73 -3.51 12.56
CA VAL A 315 0.47 -3.54 11.69
C VAL A 315 1.40 -2.36 11.97
N PRO A 316 0.97 -1.08 11.87
CA PRO A 316 1.83 0.04 12.22
C PRO A 316 2.19 0.05 13.71
N LEU A 317 1.28 -0.31 14.62
CA LEU A 317 1.57 -0.40 16.05
C LEU A 317 2.73 -1.36 16.34
N LYS A 318 2.73 -2.55 15.71
CA LYS A 318 3.83 -3.50 15.83
C LYS A 318 5.12 -2.95 15.21
N THR A 319 5.05 -2.38 14.02
CA THR A 319 6.22 -1.82 13.33
C THR A 319 6.89 -0.72 14.14
N ILE A 320 6.10 0.19 14.72
CA ILE A 320 6.57 1.27 15.61
C ILE A 320 7.28 0.67 16.83
N ARG A 321 6.68 -0.34 17.47
CA ARG A 321 7.25 -1.02 18.64
C ARG A 321 8.54 -1.75 18.31
N ASP A 322 8.56 -2.54 17.22
CA ASP A 322 9.71 -3.39 16.85
C ASP A 322 10.95 -2.57 16.50
N LEU A 323 10.77 -1.37 15.94
CA LEU A 323 11.85 -0.49 15.50
C LEU A 323 12.11 0.69 16.45
N ASP A 324 11.33 0.81 17.53
CA ASP A 324 11.41 1.94 18.47
C ASP A 324 11.28 3.31 17.79
N ILE A 325 10.30 3.44 16.88
CA ILE A 325 10.03 4.67 16.13
C ILE A 325 9.16 5.60 16.97
N ASP A 326 9.44 6.90 16.93
CA ASP A 326 8.53 7.91 17.49
C ASP A 326 7.19 7.89 16.72
N PRO A 327 6.05 7.59 17.36
CA PRO A 327 4.74 7.58 16.70
C PRO A 327 4.35 8.91 16.04
N GLU A 328 4.94 10.02 16.46
CA GLU A 328 4.61 11.35 15.93
C GLU A 328 5.21 11.62 14.53
N VAL A 329 6.17 10.81 14.08
CA VAL A 329 6.73 10.89 12.74
C VAL A 329 6.18 9.81 11.79
N VAL A 330 5.22 8.99 12.25
CA VAL A 330 4.61 7.91 11.46
C VAL A 330 3.23 8.33 10.97
N ASN A 331 2.96 8.16 9.65
CA ASN A 331 1.65 8.41 9.03
C ASN A 331 1.05 9.76 9.45
N VAL A 332 1.84 10.79 9.35
CA VAL A 332 1.52 12.14 9.88
C VAL A 332 0.33 12.82 9.18
N ASN A 333 -0.07 12.30 8.03
CA ASN A 333 -1.25 12.73 7.26
C ASN A 333 -2.40 11.72 7.34
N GLY A 334 -2.38 10.81 8.32
CA GLY A 334 -3.24 9.64 8.36
C GLY A 334 -2.77 8.58 7.37
N GLY A 335 -3.43 7.44 7.32
CA GLY A 335 -3.06 6.33 6.46
C GLY A 335 -4.26 5.58 5.90
N ALA A 336 -4.07 4.32 5.54
CA ALA A 336 -5.05 3.51 4.82
C ALA A 336 -6.36 3.25 5.59
N ILE A 337 -6.37 3.35 6.90
CA ILE A 337 -7.60 3.28 7.72
C ILE A 337 -8.52 4.45 7.38
N ALA A 338 -7.97 5.64 7.19
CA ALA A 338 -8.71 6.84 6.87
C ALA A 338 -8.86 7.08 5.36
N LEU A 339 -7.79 6.89 4.59
CA LEU A 339 -7.72 7.24 3.17
C LEU A 339 -8.03 6.07 2.23
N GLY A 340 -8.03 4.83 2.75
CA GLY A 340 -8.25 3.62 1.98
C GLY A 340 -6.96 2.97 1.45
N HIS A 341 -7.10 1.71 0.98
CA HIS A 341 -5.99 0.87 0.53
C HIS A 341 -6.29 0.23 -0.82
N PRO A 342 -6.21 0.97 -1.92
CA PRO A 342 -6.30 0.39 -3.27
C PRO A 342 -5.03 -0.43 -3.51
N ILE A 343 -5.12 -1.74 -3.32
CA ILE A 343 -3.99 -2.67 -3.10
C ILE A 343 -2.82 -2.42 -4.04
N GLY A 344 -3.06 -2.43 -5.36
CA GLY A 344 -2.02 -2.26 -6.37
C GLY A 344 -1.39 -0.87 -6.39
N ALA A 345 -2.13 0.17 -5.98
CA ALA A 345 -1.70 1.57 -6.06
C ALA A 345 -0.98 2.07 -4.80
N THR A 346 -1.32 1.52 -3.63
CA THR A 346 -0.97 2.11 -2.32
C THR A 346 0.51 2.39 -2.17
N GLY A 347 1.39 1.50 -2.60
CA GLY A 347 2.83 1.71 -2.43
C GLY A 347 3.36 2.94 -3.16
N ALA A 348 2.85 3.25 -4.35
CA ALA A 348 3.18 4.47 -5.08
C ALA A 348 2.52 5.71 -4.46
N MET A 349 1.28 5.58 -3.94
CA MET A 349 0.59 6.65 -3.20
C MET A 349 1.40 7.07 -1.97
N LEU A 350 1.84 6.12 -1.15
CA LEU A 350 2.62 6.39 0.06
C LEU A 350 3.96 7.09 -0.25
N ILE A 351 4.64 6.69 -1.33
CA ILE A 351 5.87 7.37 -1.78
C ILE A 351 5.57 8.84 -2.15
N GLY A 352 4.50 9.08 -2.89
CA GLY A 352 4.08 10.45 -3.24
C GLY A 352 3.69 11.28 -2.02
N THR A 353 2.90 10.71 -1.11
CA THR A 353 2.49 11.36 0.15
C THR A 353 3.69 11.71 1.01
N LEU A 354 4.62 10.76 1.18
CA LEU A 354 5.85 10.97 1.95
C LEU A 354 6.69 12.10 1.34
N LEU A 355 6.88 12.10 0.02
CA LEU A 355 7.65 13.13 -0.67
C LEU A 355 7.04 14.52 -0.52
N ASP A 356 5.73 14.65 -0.72
CA ASP A 356 5.02 15.92 -0.53
C ASP A 356 5.14 16.44 0.92
N GLU A 357 5.12 15.55 1.90
CA GLU A 357 5.22 15.92 3.31
C GLU A 357 6.65 16.27 3.74
N LEU A 358 7.67 15.58 3.18
CA LEU A 358 9.08 15.95 3.37
C LEU A 358 9.33 17.36 2.84
N GLU A 359 8.81 17.69 1.64
CA GLU A 359 8.93 19.04 1.09
C GLU A 359 8.19 20.09 1.93
N ARG A 360 6.96 19.78 2.38
CA ARG A 360 6.14 20.69 3.17
C ARG A 360 6.79 21.08 4.49
N ARG A 361 7.50 20.11 5.13
CA ARG A 361 8.16 20.31 6.42
C ARG A 361 9.63 20.69 6.32
N ASP A 362 10.16 20.80 5.12
CA ASP A 362 11.59 21.00 4.84
C ASP A 362 12.48 19.93 5.50
N LEU A 363 12.02 18.67 5.42
CA LEU A 363 12.72 17.47 5.88
C LEU A 363 13.37 16.76 4.70
N THR A 364 14.27 15.81 4.96
CA THR A 364 15.12 15.23 3.93
C THR A 364 14.79 13.78 3.64
N THR A 365 14.67 12.94 4.68
CA THR A 365 14.70 11.49 4.51
C THR A 365 13.40 10.84 4.97
N GLY A 366 12.85 9.97 4.14
CA GLY A 366 11.65 9.24 4.51
C GLY A 366 11.70 7.78 4.10
N LEU A 367 10.95 6.94 4.84
CA LEU A 367 10.84 5.52 4.60
C LEU A 367 9.38 5.10 4.48
N VAL A 368 9.07 4.40 3.37
CA VAL A 368 7.79 3.70 3.18
C VAL A 368 7.98 2.22 3.44
N THR A 369 7.13 1.61 4.26
CA THR A 369 7.11 0.16 4.43
C THR A 369 5.69 -0.38 4.49
N MET A 370 5.48 -1.60 3.99
CA MET A 370 4.16 -2.22 3.99
C MET A 370 4.24 -3.74 4.05
N CYS A 371 3.24 -4.33 4.72
CA CYS A 371 2.98 -5.77 4.65
C CYS A 371 2.34 -6.11 3.31
N THR A 372 2.53 -7.35 2.89
CA THR A 372 1.85 -7.89 1.70
C THR A 372 1.30 -9.28 1.98
N GLY A 373 0.28 -9.66 1.25
CA GLY A 373 -0.26 -11.00 1.30
C GLY A 373 0.82 -12.07 1.17
N GLY A 374 0.60 -13.24 1.79
CA GLY A 374 1.53 -14.38 1.73
C GLY A 374 2.74 -14.26 2.67
N GLY A 375 2.75 -13.32 3.62
CA GLY A 375 3.85 -13.15 4.56
C GLY A 375 5.08 -12.52 3.91
N MET A 376 4.91 -11.34 3.33
CA MET A 376 6.02 -10.56 2.77
C MET A 376 5.96 -9.12 3.25
N GLY A 377 7.08 -8.40 3.12
CA GLY A 377 7.16 -6.95 3.32
C GLY A 377 8.03 -6.28 2.29
N THR A 378 7.73 -5.02 2.03
CA THR A 378 8.52 -4.14 1.16
C THR A 378 8.89 -2.87 1.89
N ALA A 379 10.05 -2.29 1.57
CA ALA A 379 10.49 -1.01 2.09
C ALA A 379 11.22 -0.20 1.01
N THR A 380 11.10 1.12 1.08
CA THR A 380 11.78 2.07 0.18
C THR A 380 12.18 3.30 0.97
N ILE A 381 13.44 3.69 0.90
CA ILE A 381 13.94 4.97 1.42
C ILE A 381 14.06 5.95 0.27
N ILE A 382 13.48 7.12 0.43
CA ILE A 382 13.67 8.27 -0.44
C ILE A 382 14.38 9.39 0.31
N GLU A 383 15.21 10.12 -0.41
CA GLU A 383 15.93 11.27 0.13
C GLU A 383 15.73 12.47 -0.80
N ARG A 384 15.24 13.58 -0.26
CA ARG A 384 15.08 14.85 -0.99
C ARG A 384 16.41 15.37 -1.50
N VAL A 385 16.42 16.00 -2.65
CA VAL A 385 17.60 16.60 -3.27
C VAL A 385 17.47 18.11 -3.37
#